data_713798be1d2f96a72592d156d0b31736
#
_entry.id   713798be1d2f96a72592d156d0b31736
#
_cell.length_a   1.000
_cell.length_b   1.000
_cell.length_c   1.000
_cell.angle_alpha   90.00
_cell.angle_beta   90.00
_cell.angle_gamma   90.00
#
_symmetry.space_group_name_H-M   'P 1'
#
loop_
_entity.id
_entity.type
_entity.pdbx_description
1 polymer ?
#
loop_
_entity_poly.entity_id
_entity_poly.type
_entity_poly.pdbx_seq_one_letter_code
_entity_poly.pdbx_strand_id
1 'polypeptide(L)'
;EILHRLVGSEMCIRDSRIGRKNSVLLGVSIYWLGCFICLFSNSYMIFVLGRFIQGFGIGGPRVVSQAICRDLFSGNRLASINSFIMSIFILVPIVAPLLGQGILFFFYWKYIIVFFILFSLITTCFLLLNVEETLQEKKRISFLAIVKHFKEVLSNLTSMIYIACLGLLLGGLLTFINICQPLYFNYFDVGSRFPLYFALIASMLGLSSYLNSRYVGQFGAVKLAKIFSLLLMIWTSINLLYQINYFSFNLAWFSIFIMISFSFFGFIFGNLNALAINPFGHIAGYASSVIGALSTFIALVVSGSASTFFDGTPIVVIFTLSVCSISTFFLLFTQKLFEKK
;
A
#
# COMPACT_ATOMS: atom_id res chain seq x y z
N GLU A 1 -2.64 -6.04 8.80
CA GLU A 1 -1.68 -5.13 8.14
C GLU A 1 -0.92 -4.22 9.13
N ILE A 2 -1.55 -3.72 10.23
CA ILE A 2 -0.87 -2.95 11.29
C ILE A 2 0.12 -3.83 12.05
N LEU A 3 -0.29 -5.02 12.47
CA LEU A 3 0.61 -6.01 13.06
C LEU A 3 1.74 -6.39 12.09
N HIS A 4 1.46 -6.43 10.80
CA HIS A 4 2.41 -6.72 9.73
C HIS A 4 3.56 -5.71 9.68
N ARG A 5 3.32 -4.43 10.01
CA ARG A 5 4.35 -3.38 10.01
C ARG A 5 5.02 -3.19 11.37
N LEU A 6 4.30 -3.42 12.47
CA LEU A 6 4.89 -3.51 13.81
C LEU A 6 5.85 -4.71 13.90
N VAL A 7 5.45 -5.84 13.33
CA VAL A 7 6.29 -7.03 13.20
C VAL A 7 7.48 -6.80 12.27
N GLY A 8 7.32 -5.99 11.23
CA GLY A 8 8.44 -5.55 10.40
C GLY A 8 9.52 -4.82 11.21
N SER A 9 9.17 -4.04 12.22
CA SER A 9 10.14 -3.39 13.10
C SER A 9 10.82 -4.38 14.07
N GLU A 10 10.08 -5.32 14.62
CA GLU A 10 10.67 -6.39 15.44
C GLU A 10 11.53 -7.35 14.63
N MET A 11 11.14 -7.66 13.39
CA MET A 11 11.97 -8.45 12.48
C MET A 11 13.22 -7.71 12.03
N CYS A 12 13.23 -6.39 11.88
CA CYS A 12 14.46 -5.63 11.63
C CYS A 12 15.49 -5.80 12.76
N ILE A 13 15.04 -5.93 14.04
CA ILE A 13 15.93 -6.24 15.18
C ILE A 13 16.46 -7.65 15.07
N ARG A 14 15.64 -8.57 14.64
CA ARG A 14 15.96 -9.98 14.50
C ARG A 14 16.89 -10.24 13.31
N ASP A 15 16.71 -9.51 12.20
CA ASP A 15 17.59 -9.52 11.02
C ASP A 15 19.04 -9.25 11.38
N SER A 16 19.27 -8.28 12.24
CA SER A 16 20.63 -7.89 12.67
C SER A 16 21.29 -8.93 13.59
N ARG A 17 20.52 -9.91 14.11
CA ARG A 17 21.03 -10.97 15.00
C ARG A 17 21.14 -12.33 14.32
N ILE A 18 20.19 -12.68 13.47
CA ILE A 18 20.01 -14.05 12.93
C ILE A 18 20.59 -14.16 11.52
N GLY A 19 20.69 -13.06 10.79
CA GLY A 19 21.08 -13.00 9.39
C GLY A 19 19.89 -12.77 8.46
N ARG A 20 20.17 -12.28 7.24
CA ARG A 20 19.15 -11.91 6.24
C ARG A 20 18.38 -13.15 5.76
N LYS A 21 19.10 -14.20 5.35
CA LYS A 21 18.49 -15.44 4.86
C LYS A 21 17.57 -16.10 5.89
N ASN A 22 18.05 -16.26 7.11
CA ASN A 22 17.29 -16.89 8.18
C ASN A 22 16.04 -16.08 8.57
N SER A 23 16.12 -14.75 8.50
CA SER A 23 14.96 -13.87 8.74
C SER A 23 13.90 -14.01 7.66
N VAL A 24 14.31 -14.14 6.38
CA VAL A 24 13.37 -14.42 5.28
C VAL A 24 12.73 -15.79 5.48
N LEU A 25 13.53 -16.84 5.75
CA LEU A 25 13.02 -18.19 5.97
C LEU A 25 11.99 -18.25 7.09
N LEU A 26 12.29 -17.62 8.22
CA LEU A 26 11.36 -17.57 9.35
C LEU A 26 10.02 -16.88 8.95
N GLY A 27 10.10 -15.74 8.27
CA GLY A 27 8.90 -15.02 7.82
C GLY A 27 8.08 -15.84 6.83
N VAL A 28 8.75 -16.48 5.85
CA VAL A 28 8.06 -17.33 4.86
C VAL A 28 7.49 -18.59 5.51
N SER A 29 8.16 -19.19 6.51
CA SER A 29 7.61 -20.35 7.25
C SER A 29 6.31 -19.99 7.97
N ILE A 30 6.24 -18.81 8.61
CA ILE A 30 5.01 -18.30 9.23
C ILE A 30 3.94 -18.03 8.16
N TYR A 31 4.33 -17.48 7.00
CA TYR A 31 3.43 -17.27 5.88
C TYR A 31 2.83 -18.59 5.37
N TRP A 32 3.64 -19.64 5.19
CA TRP A 32 3.15 -20.96 4.78
C TRP A 32 2.20 -21.56 5.80
N LEU A 33 2.50 -21.43 7.11
CA LEU A 33 1.58 -21.85 8.16
C LEU A 33 0.20 -21.18 7.99
N GLY A 34 0.17 -19.88 7.74
CA GLY A 34 -1.07 -19.15 7.45
C GLY A 34 -1.77 -19.65 6.19
N CYS A 35 -1.01 -19.94 5.11
CA CYS A 35 -1.54 -20.52 3.89
C CYS A 35 -2.19 -21.91 4.14
N PHE A 36 -1.53 -22.78 4.90
CA PHE A 36 -2.09 -24.09 5.25
C PHE A 36 -3.38 -23.97 6.07
N ILE A 37 -3.40 -23.07 7.06
CA ILE A 37 -4.63 -22.82 7.84
C ILE A 37 -5.77 -22.35 6.91
N CYS A 38 -5.49 -21.44 5.97
CA CYS A 38 -6.49 -20.99 4.99
C CYS A 38 -6.97 -22.12 4.08
N LEU A 39 -6.06 -22.98 3.60
CA LEU A 39 -6.36 -24.06 2.67
C LEU A 39 -7.29 -25.10 3.29
N PHE A 40 -7.05 -25.46 4.55
CA PHE A 40 -7.82 -26.45 5.30
C PHE A 40 -8.96 -25.84 6.13
N SER A 41 -9.19 -24.53 6.02
CA SER A 41 -10.27 -23.88 6.76
C SER A 41 -11.65 -24.36 6.30
N ASN A 42 -12.51 -24.67 7.28
CA ASN A 42 -13.92 -24.98 7.07
C ASN A 42 -14.85 -23.89 7.64
N SER A 43 -14.32 -22.88 8.30
CA SER A 43 -15.07 -21.75 8.80
C SER A 43 -14.43 -20.42 8.44
N TYR A 44 -15.26 -19.38 8.34
CA TYR A 44 -14.81 -18.02 8.05
C TYR A 44 -13.79 -17.53 9.07
N MET A 45 -13.99 -17.80 10.35
CA MET A 45 -13.09 -17.36 11.43
C MET A 45 -11.69 -17.99 11.32
N ILE A 46 -11.63 -19.29 11.01
CA ILE A 46 -10.35 -20.00 10.81
C ILE A 46 -9.64 -19.44 9.57
N PHE A 47 -10.39 -19.15 8.50
CA PHE A 47 -9.84 -18.52 7.32
C PHE A 47 -9.23 -17.12 7.63
N VAL A 48 -9.95 -16.28 8.37
CA VAL A 48 -9.48 -14.95 8.80
C VAL A 48 -8.21 -15.06 9.67
N LEU A 49 -8.18 -16.03 10.60
CA LEU A 49 -6.99 -16.30 11.40
C LEU A 49 -5.79 -16.70 10.53
N GLY A 50 -6.00 -17.57 9.54
CA GLY A 50 -4.98 -17.93 8.57
C GLY A 50 -4.47 -16.72 7.79
N ARG A 51 -5.35 -15.84 7.33
CA ARG A 51 -4.99 -14.58 6.64
C ARG A 51 -4.19 -13.63 7.55
N PHE A 52 -4.55 -13.59 8.82
CA PHE A 52 -3.80 -12.81 9.82
C PHE A 52 -2.36 -13.33 9.97
N ILE A 53 -2.18 -14.65 10.10
CA ILE A 53 -0.86 -15.29 10.19
C ILE A 53 -0.06 -15.11 8.90
N GLN A 54 -0.70 -15.21 7.72
CA GLN A 54 -0.06 -14.89 6.44
C GLN A 54 0.48 -13.46 6.42
N GLY A 55 -0.36 -12.49 6.82
CA GLY A 55 0.03 -11.09 6.89
C GLY A 55 1.22 -10.87 7.81
N PHE A 56 1.24 -11.53 8.96
CA PHE A 56 2.34 -11.49 9.91
C PHE A 56 3.64 -12.05 9.29
N GLY A 57 3.56 -13.19 8.61
CA GLY A 57 4.71 -13.85 8.01
C GLY A 57 5.40 -13.03 6.91
N ILE A 58 4.63 -12.35 6.03
CA ILE A 58 5.20 -11.62 4.88
C ILE A 58 5.90 -10.32 5.27
N GLY A 59 5.69 -9.81 6.51
CA GLY A 59 6.31 -8.58 7.00
C GLY A 59 7.82 -8.60 7.00
N GLY A 60 8.41 -9.72 7.44
CA GLY A 60 9.85 -9.93 7.46
C GLY A 60 10.48 -9.90 6.07
N PRO A 61 10.13 -10.81 5.18
CA PRO A 61 10.65 -10.87 3.82
C PRO A 61 10.61 -9.53 3.08
N ARG A 62 9.54 -8.75 3.25
CA ARG A 62 9.40 -7.42 2.64
C ARG A 62 10.49 -6.44 3.08
N VAL A 63 10.78 -6.39 4.37
CA VAL A 63 11.80 -5.49 4.93
C VAL A 63 13.20 -5.98 4.60
N VAL A 64 13.42 -7.29 4.74
CA VAL A 64 14.74 -7.91 4.51
C VAL A 64 15.14 -7.80 3.05
N SER A 65 14.24 -7.98 2.09
CA SER A 65 14.57 -7.84 0.67
C SER A 65 15.11 -6.44 0.33
N GLN A 66 14.51 -5.38 0.90
CA GLN A 66 15.03 -4.02 0.73
C GLN A 66 16.39 -3.82 1.42
N ALA A 67 16.64 -4.51 2.54
CA ALA A 67 17.92 -4.47 3.21
C ALA A 67 19.01 -5.18 2.38
N ILE A 68 18.71 -6.36 1.82
CA ILE A 68 19.61 -7.08 0.91
C ILE A 68 19.99 -6.21 -0.30
N CYS A 69 19.02 -5.51 -0.91
CA CYS A 69 19.31 -4.61 -2.00
C CYS A 69 20.30 -3.49 -1.61
N ARG A 70 20.17 -2.94 -0.40
CA ARG A 70 21.09 -1.90 0.11
C ARG A 70 22.46 -2.48 0.51
N ASP A 71 22.50 -3.73 0.95
CA ASP A 71 23.76 -4.39 1.30
C ASP A 71 24.59 -4.72 0.04
N LEU A 72 23.93 -5.06 -1.08
CA LEU A 72 24.58 -5.46 -2.34
C LEU A 72 24.86 -4.31 -3.30
N PHE A 73 24.09 -3.23 -3.24
CA PHE A 73 24.15 -2.14 -4.21
C PHE A 73 24.20 -0.76 -3.54
N SER A 74 24.89 0.20 -4.16
CA SER A 74 25.01 1.57 -3.68
C SER A 74 24.86 2.58 -4.82
N GLY A 75 24.65 3.85 -4.48
CA GLY A 75 24.59 4.96 -5.42
C GLY A 75 23.54 4.76 -6.53
N ASN A 76 23.93 5.08 -7.76
CA ASN A 76 23.03 5.03 -8.93
C ASN A 76 22.50 3.63 -9.23
N ARG A 77 23.27 2.58 -8.92
CA ARG A 77 22.83 1.20 -9.15
C ARG A 77 21.71 0.79 -8.19
N LEU A 78 21.79 1.19 -6.93
CA LEU A 78 20.72 0.99 -5.95
C LEU A 78 19.45 1.76 -6.36
N ALA A 79 19.60 3.00 -6.83
CA ALA A 79 18.47 3.80 -7.32
C ALA A 79 17.78 3.13 -8.51
N SER A 80 18.54 2.60 -9.47
CA SER A 80 18.02 1.87 -10.63
C SER A 80 17.24 0.62 -10.22
N ILE A 81 17.80 -0.20 -9.30
CA ILE A 81 17.14 -1.40 -8.79
C ILE A 81 15.85 -1.06 -8.03
N ASN A 82 15.87 -0.05 -7.18
CA ASN A 82 14.68 0.40 -6.48
C ASN A 82 13.58 0.88 -7.44
N SER A 83 13.96 1.58 -8.52
CA SER A 83 13.01 2.00 -9.55
C SER A 83 12.40 0.80 -10.29
N PHE A 84 13.21 -0.23 -10.57
CA PHE A 84 12.72 -1.48 -11.17
C PHE A 84 11.75 -2.22 -10.23
N ILE A 85 12.09 -2.33 -8.94
CA ILE A 85 11.21 -2.92 -7.93
C ILE A 85 9.88 -2.14 -7.86
N MET A 86 9.91 -0.81 -7.88
CA MET A 86 8.71 0.02 -7.89
C MET A 86 7.86 -0.20 -9.14
N SER A 87 8.48 -0.41 -10.31
CA SER A 87 7.75 -0.75 -11.53
C SER A 87 6.99 -2.07 -11.40
N ILE A 88 7.60 -3.07 -10.77
CA ILE A 88 6.93 -4.35 -10.47
C ILE A 88 5.76 -4.13 -9.50
N PHE A 89 5.94 -3.32 -8.44
CA PHE A 89 4.85 -3.01 -7.51
C PHE A 89 3.64 -2.36 -8.18
N ILE A 90 3.85 -1.56 -9.21
CA ILE A 90 2.79 -0.96 -10.01
C ILE A 90 2.11 -2.01 -10.90
N LEU A 91 2.87 -2.96 -11.45
CA LEU A 91 2.37 -3.99 -12.34
C LEU A 91 1.54 -5.06 -11.61
N VAL A 92 1.91 -5.40 -10.37
CA VAL A 92 1.25 -6.46 -9.59
C VAL A 92 -0.26 -6.25 -9.43
N PRO A 93 -0.78 -5.07 -9.02
CA PRO A 93 -2.23 -4.85 -8.93
C PRO A 93 -2.96 -4.99 -10.27
N ILE A 94 -2.27 -4.79 -11.39
CA ILE A 94 -2.86 -4.96 -12.74
C ILE A 94 -2.99 -6.45 -13.07
N VAL A 95 -1.93 -7.21 -12.82
CA VAL A 95 -1.82 -8.62 -13.22
C VAL A 95 -2.51 -9.56 -12.23
N ALA A 96 -2.48 -9.26 -10.92
CA ALA A 96 -2.98 -10.18 -9.89
C ALA A 96 -4.48 -10.53 -10.03
N PRO A 97 -5.41 -9.59 -10.31
CA PRO A 97 -6.81 -9.94 -10.53
C PRO A 97 -7.03 -10.79 -11.77
N LEU A 98 -6.24 -10.56 -12.84
CA LEU A 98 -6.30 -11.37 -14.07
C LEU A 98 -5.83 -12.80 -13.81
N LEU A 99 -4.74 -12.98 -13.06
CA LEU A 99 -4.27 -14.30 -12.64
C LEU A 99 -5.29 -15.00 -11.74
N GLY A 100 -5.85 -14.26 -10.76
CA GLY A 100 -6.91 -14.80 -9.89
C GLY A 100 -8.13 -15.27 -10.67
N GLN A 101 -8.62 -14.47 -11.61
CA GLN A 101 -9.73 -14.85 -12.48
C GLN A 101 -9.38 -16.04 -13.36
N GLY A 102 -8.15 -16.10 -13.91
CA GLY A 102 -7.68 -17.25 -14.69
C GLY A 102 -7.69 -18.54 -13.89
N ILE A 103 -7.25 -18.49 -12.62
CA ILE A 103 -7.32 -19.66 -11.74
C ILE A 103 -8.78 -20.06 -11.48
N LEU A 104 -9.66 -19.10 -11.18
CA LEU A 104 -11.07 -19.34 -10.89
C LEU A 104 -11.86 -19.87 -12.09
N PHE A 105 -11.39 -19.64 -13.30
CA PHE A 105 -12.02 -20.16 -14.50
C PHE A 105 -11.92 -21.69 -14.61
N PHE A 106 -10.80 -22.28 -14.13
CA PHE A 106 -10.53 -23.71 -14.21
C PHE A 106 -10.64 -24.43 -12.88
N PHE A 107 -10.50 -23.71 -11.74
CA PHE A 107 -10.32 -24.29 -10.42
C PHE A 107 -11.15 -23.54 -9.36
N TYR A 108 -11.34 -24.16 -8.18
CA TYR A 108 -11.96 -23.52 -7.02
C TYR A 108 -11.04 -22.48 -6.38
N TRP A 109 -11.59 -21.53 -5.65
CA TRP A 109 -10.87 -20.43 -5.00
C TRP A 109 -9.69 -20.87 -4.11
N LYS A 110 -9.76 -22.04 -3.50
CA LYS A 110 -8.66 -22.60 -2.68
C LYS A 110 -7.36 -22.80 -3.48
N TYR A 111 -7.44 -22.98 -4.80
CA TYR A 111 -6.24 -23.10 -5.64
C TYR A 111 -5.45 -21.79 -5.77
N ILE A 112 -6.07 -20.64 -5.47
CA ILE A 112 -5.33 -19.37 -5.33
C ILE A 112 -4.35 -19.46 -4.17
N ILE A 113 -4.72 -20.10 -3.05
CA ILE A 113 -3.83 -20.31 -1.91
C ILE A 113 -2.70 -21.29 -2.26
N VAL A 114 -3.02 -22.35 -3.01
CA VAL A 114 -2.00 -23.29 -3.52
C VAL A 114 -1.00 -22.53 -4.42
N PHE A 115 -1.48 -21.66 -5.31
CA PHE A 115 -0.63 -20.80 -6.12
C PHE A 115 0.29 -19.93 -5.27
N PHE A 116 -0.20 -19.33 -4.18
CA PHE A 116 0.62 -18.54 -3.26
C PHE A 116 1.72 -19.37 -2.58
N ILE A 117 1.40 -20.61 -2.18
CA ILE A 117 2.39 -21.53 -1.60
C ILE A 117 3.48 -21.87 -2.63
N LEU A 118 3.08 -22.29 -3.84
CA LEU A 118 4.02 -22.67 -4.89
C LEU A 118 4.91 -21.50 -5.31
N PHE A 119 4.31 -20.32 -5.53
CA PHE A 119 5.05 -19.13 -5.92
C PHE A 119 6.04 -18.70 -4.84
N SER A 120 5.63 -18.71 -3.57
CA SER A 120 6.53 -18.37 -2.46
C SER A 120 7.61 -19.43 -2.24
N LEU A 121 7.34 -20.71 -2.49
CA LEU A 121 8.32 -21.79 -2.44
C LEU A 121 9.40 -21.57 -3.52
N ILE A 122 8.99 -21.35 -4.76
CA ILE A 122 9.91 -21.12 -5.88
C ILE A 122 10.81 -19.90 -5.62
N THR A 123 10.21 -18.78 -5.20
CA THR A 123 10.97 -17.56 -4.91
C THR A 123 11.92 -17.71 -3.73
N THR A 124 11.52 -18.46 -2.71
CA THR A 124 12.38 -18.74 -1.53
C THR A 124 13.52 -19.68 -1.91
N CYS A 125 13.27 -20.74 -2.65
CA CYS A 125 14.32 -21.63 -3.17
C CYS A 125 15.32 -20.86 -4.03
N PHE A 126 14.83 -20.00 -4.94
CA PHE A 126 15.70 -19.16 -5.77
C PHE A 126 16.59 -18.24 -4.92
N LEU A 127 16.03 -17.59 -3.90
CA LEU A 127 16.79 -16.74 -2.98
C LEU A 127 17.86 -17.54 -2.23
N LEU A 128 17.52 -18.73 -1.71
CA LEU A 128 18.45 -19.54 -0.95
C LEU A 128 19.63 -20.05 -1.78
N LEU A 129 19.38 -20.38 -3.06
CA LEU A 129 20.39 -20.92 -3.96
C LEU A 129 21.32 -19.84 -4.53
N ASN A 130 20.80 -18.62 -4.79
CA ASN A 130 21.52 -17.60 -5.56
C ASN A 130 22.01 -16.41 -4.74
N VAL A 131 21.49 -16.20 -3.53
CA VAL A 131 21.89 -15.07 -2.68
C VAL A 131 22.70 -15.58 -1.50
N GLU A 132 23.91 -15.09 -1.32
CA GLU A 132 24.71 -15.35 -0.13
C GLU A 132 24.22 -14.54 1.07
N GLU A 133 24.64 -14.91 2.29
CA GLU A 133 24.32 -14.11 3.48
C GLU A 133 25.01 -12.75 3.39
N THR A 134 24.23 -11.68 3.34
CA THR A 134 24.74 -10.33 3.12
C THR A 134 25.06 -9.57 4.41
N LEU A 135 24.68 -10.11 5.57
CA LEU A 135 24.92 -9.47 6.84
C LEU A 135 26.36 -9.68 7.31
N GLN A 136 27.22 -8.67 7.14
CA GLN A 136 28.63 -8.71 7.54
C GLN A 136 28.82 -8.56 9.05
N GLU A 137 28.06 -7.70 9.72
CA GLU A 137 28.17 -7.46 11.16
C GLU A 137 26.81 -7.54 11.86
N LYS A 138 26.75 -8.37 12.90
CA LYS A 138 25.54 -8.48 13.74
C LYS A 138 25.47 -7.31 14.72
N LYS A 139 24.74 -6.26 14.41
CA LYS A 139 24.52 -5.12 15.31
C LYS A 139 23.39 -5.40 16.30
N ARG A 140 23.67 -5.21 17.60
CA ARG A 140 22.63 -5.27 18.64
C ARG A 140 21.82 -3.95 18.60
N ILE A 141 20.62 -4.00 18.06
CA ILE A 141 19.71 -2.86 18.14
C ILE A 141 18.96 -2.95 19.46
N SER A 142 19.05 -1.88 20.25
CA SER A 142 18.34 -1.77 21.53
C SER A 142 16.86 -1.46 21.30
N PHE A 143 15.95 -2.08 22.04
CA PHE A 143 14.53 -1.74 22.07
C PHE A 143 14.30 -0.25 22.40
N LEU A 144 15.12 0.29 23.30
CA LEU A 144 15.08 1.71 23.65
C LEU A 144 15.37 2.63 22.45
N ALA A 145 16.28 2.24 21.55
CA ALA A 145 16.55 3.00 20.33
C ALA A 145 15.33 3.05 19.40
N ILE A 146 14.59 1.95 19.29
CA ILE A 146 13.35 1.90 18.48
C ILE A 146 12.29 2.83 19.06
N VAL A 147 12.06 2.78 20.38
CA VAL A 147 11.10 3.66 21.05
C VAL A 147 11.52 5.13 20.90
N LYS A 148 12.83 5.42 20.98
CA LYS A 148 13.35 6.77 20.78
C LYS A 148 13.05 7.28 19.36
N HIS A 149 13.39 6.49 18.33
CA HIS A 149 13.13 6.87 16.93
C HIS A 149 11.63 6.93 16.61
N PHE A 150 10.81 6.09 17.22
CA PHE A 150 9.35 6.18 17.11
C PHE A 150 8.83 7.52 17.65
N LYS A 151 9.28 7.91 18.85
CA LYS A 151 8.92 9.20 19.44
C LYS A 151 9.42 10.37 18.59
N GLU A 152 10.62 10.27 18.02
CA GLU A 152 11.18 11.29 17.15
C GLU A 152 10.32 11.56 15.92
N VAL A 153 9.80 10.50 15.26
CA VAL A 153 8.87 10.63 14.14
C VAL A 153 7.54 11.25 14.57
N LEU A 154 6.98 10.81 15.70
CA LEU A 154 5.72 11.35 16.22
C LEU A 154 5.83 12.82 16.66
N SER A 155 7.01 13.25 17.09
CA SER A 155 7.23 14.63 17.53
C SER A 155 7.34 15.63 16.39
N ASN A 156 7.56 15.16 15.15
CA ASN A 156 7.67 16.03 13.99
C ASN A 156 6.29 16.29 13.37
N LEU A 157 5.69 17.43 13.70
CA LEU A 157 4.35 17.80 13.25
C LEU A 157 4.21 17.83 11.73
N THR A 158 5.21 18.32 11.01
CA THR A 158 5.21 18.37 9.54
C THR A 158 5.11 16.96 8.94
N SER A 159 5.91 16.02 9.44
CA SER A 159 5.84 14.63 9.01
C SER A 159 4.52 13.96 9.40
N MET A 160 3.97 14.26 10.57
CA MET A 160 2.66 13.76 11.00
C MET A 160 1.53 14.22 10.09
N ILE A 161 1.57 15.45 9.60
CA ILE A 161 0.61 15.95 8.59
C ILE A 161 0.73 15.14 7.30
N TYR A 162 1.95 14.90 6.79
CA TYR A 162 2.13 14.08 5.59
C TYR A 162 1.71 12.63 5.80
N ILE A 163 1.94 12.05 6.98
CA ILE A 163 1.49 10.70 7.34
C ILE A 163 -0.04 10.63 7.36
N ALA A 164 -0.71 11.63 7.94
CA ALA A 164 -2.16 11.72 7.94
C ALA A 164 -2.73 11.80 6.51
N CYS A 165 -2.15 12.65 5.67
CA CYS A 165 -2.53 12.75 4.26
C CYS A 165 -2.35 11.43 3.50
N LEU A 166 -1.21 10.75 3.71
CA LEU A 166 -0.95 9.42 3.13
C LEU A 166 -2.00 8.41 3.60
N GLY A 167 -2.33 8.41 4.89
CA GLY A 167 -3.31 7.50 5.46
C GLY A 167 -4.72 7.74 4.93
N LEU A 168 -5.13 8.99 4.78
CA LEU A 168 -6.45 9.36 4.21
C LEU A 168 -6.56 8.91 2.75
N LEU A 169 -5.56 9.21 1.92
CA LEU A 169 -5.56 8.79 0.51
C LEU A 169 -5.53 7.27 0.38
N LEU A 170 -4.69 6.59 1.15
CA LEU A 170 -4.65 5.13 1.18
C LEU A 170 -5.97 4.55 1.68
N GLY A 171 -6.65 5.21 2.63
CA GLY A 171 -7.98 4.83 3.12
C GLY A 171 -9.04 4.88 2.03
N GLY A 172 -9.07 5.95 1.23
CA GLY A 172 -9.95 6.05 0.06
C GLY A 172 -9.67 4.96 -0.98
N LEU A 173 -8.39 4.68 -1.26
CA LEU A 173 -7.97 3.59 -2.13
C LEU A 173 -8.44 2.21 -1.61
N LEU A 174 -8.21 1.92 -0.33
CA LEU A 174 -8.62 0.65 0.28
C LEU A 174 -10.14 0.51 0.35
N THR A 175 -10.88 1.60 0.56
CA THR A 175 -12.35 1.58 0.48
C THR A 175 -12.81 1.12 -0.89
N PHE A 176 -12.25 1.69 -1.97
CA PHE A 176 -12.56 1.23 -3.32
C PHE A 176 -12.20 -0.25 -3.50
N ILE A 177 -10.99 -0.68 -3.12
CA ILE A 177 -10.53 -2.07 -3.28
C ILE A 177 -11.46 -3.05 -2.53
N ASN A 178 -11.91 -2.73 -1.32
CA ASN A 178 -12.79 -3.58 -0.53
C ASN A 178 -14.19 -3.72 -1.12
N ILE A 179 -14.68 -2.66 -1.78
CA ILE A 179 -16.06 -2.59 -2.28
C ILE A 179 -16.13 -2.85 -3.79
N CYS A 180 -15.03 -2.73 -4.53
CA CYS A 180 -15.06 -2.77 -6.00
C CYS A 180 -15.65 -4.07 -6.55
N GLN A 181 -15.32 -5.24 -5.98
CA GLN A 181 -15.83 -6.52 -6.48
C GLN A 181 -17.36 -6.62 -6.37
N PRO A 182 -18.01 -6.49 -5.18
CA PRO A 182 -19.46 -6.54 -5.09
C PRO A 182 -20.14 -5.43 -5.90
N LEU A 183 -19.50 -4.27 -6.03
CA LEU A 183 -20.04 -3.17 -6.80
C LEU A 183 -20.07 -3.46 -8.31
N TYR A 184 -18.96 -3.94 -8.88
CA TYR A 184 -18.90 -4.27 -10.31
C TYR A 184 -19.70 -5.51 -10.67
N PHE A 185 -19.79 -6.50 -9.76
CA PHE A 185 -20.57 -7.72 -10.02
C PHE A 185 -22.07 -7.52 -9.79
N ASN A 186 -22.47 -6.96 -8.65
CA ASN A 186 -23.87 -6.96 -8.24
C ASN A 186 -24.62 -5.70 -8.71
N TYR A 187 -23.96 -4.53 -8.68
CA TYR A 187 -24.61 -3.28 -9.04
C TYR A 187 -24.51 -2.98 -10.54
N PHE A 188 -23.32 -3.15 -11.12
CA PHE A 188 -23.09 -2.85 -12.55
C PHE A 188 -23.21 -4.08 -13.46
N ASP A 189 -23.41 -5.27 -12.92
CA ASP A 189 -23.55 -6.53 -13.66
C ASP A 189 -22.46 -6.79 -14.71
N VAL A 190 -21.21 -6.45 -14.36
CA VAL A 190 -20.06 -6.59 -15.29
C VAL A 190 -19.57 -8.03 -15.40
N GLY A 191 -19.86 -8.86 -14.39
CA GLY A 191 -19.51 -10.28 -14.35
C GLY A 191 -18.01 -10.53 -14.53
N SER A 192 -17.66 -11.45 -15.43
CA SER A 192 -16.28 -11.86 -15.69
C SER A 192 -15.37 -10.77 -16.26
N ARG A 193 -15.91 -9.63 -16.70
CA ARG A 193 -15.13 -8.50 -17.22
C ARG A 193 -14.52 -7.60 -16.11
N PHE A 194 -14.90 -7.80 -14.85
CA PHE A 194 -14.40 -7.01 -13.71
C PHE A 194 -12.86 -6.85 -13.70
N PRO A 195 -12.04 -7.92 -13.91
CA PRO A 195 -10.58 -7.76 -13.88
C PRO A 195 -10.04 -6.77 -14.91
N LEU A 196 -10.70 -6.60 -16.06
CA LEU A 196 -10.30 -5.62 -17.08
C LEU A 196 -10.51 -4.18 -16.59
N TYR A 197 -11.65 -3.90 -15.96
CA TYR A 197 -11.92 -2.57 -15.36
C TYR A 197 -10.93 -2.27 -14.25
N PHE A 198 -10.67 -3.25 -13.37
CA PHE A 198 -9.69 -3.09 -12.30
C PHE A 198 -8.28 -2.85 -12.83
N ALA A 199 -7.86 -3.58 -13.86
CA ALA A 199 -6.56 -3.41 -14.51
C ALA A 199 -6.42 -2.02 -15.16
N LEU A 200 -7.46 -1.52 -15.83
CA LEU A 200 -7.48 -0.18 -16.40
C LEU A 200 -7.34 0.90 -15.32
N ILE A 201 -8.07 0.78 -14.22
CA ILE A 201 -8.00 1.71 -13.08
C ILE A 201 -6.59 1.69 -12.46
N ALA A 202 -6.04 0.50 -12.22
CA ALA A 202 -4.70 0.35 -11.64
C ALA A 202 -3.61 0.89 -12.58
N SER A 203 -3.77 0.75 -13.91
CA SER A 203 -2.83 1.28 -14.89
C SER A 203 -2.74 2.81 -14.86
N MET A 204 -3.84 3.52 -14.57
CA MET A 204 -3.85 4.97 -14.42
C MET A 204 -3.02 5.44 -13.22
N LEU A 205 -3.12 4.73 -12.10
CA LEU A 205 -2.26 4.99 -10.93
C LEU A 205 -0.77 4.79 -11.28
N GLY A 206 -0.45 3.73 -12.00
CA GLY A 206 0.91 3.43 -12.45
C GLY A 206 1.46 4.47 -13.42
N LEU A 207 0.68 4.81 -14.45
CA LEU A 207 1.06 5.79 -15.46
C LEU A 207 1.30 7.18 -14.83
N SER A 208 0.42 7.61 -13.94
CA SER A 208 0.54 8.90 -13.28
C SER A 208 1.73 8.94 -12.31
N SER A 209 2.05 7.84 -11.60
CA SER A 209 3.25 7.73 -10.79
C SER A 209 4.53 7.82 -11.65
N TYR A 210 4.53 7.19 -12.82
CA TYR A 210 5.63 7.32 -13.78
C TYR A 210 5.79 8.76 -14.29
N LEU A 211 4.70 9.42 -14.66
CA LEU A 211 4.73 10.83 -15.06
C LEU A 211 5.23 11.73 -13.91
N ASN A 212 4.76 11.49 -12.68
CA ASN A 212 5.24 12.22 -11.52
C ASN A 212 6.77 12.12 -11.38
N SER A 213 7.36 10.95 -11.60
CA SER A 213 8.81 10.77 -11.50
C SER A 213 9.61 11.65 -12.48
N ARG A 214 9.03 11.99 -13.64
CA ARG A 214 9.63 12.90 -14.61
C ARG A 214 9.48 14.37 -14.25
N TYR A 215 8.33 14.73 -13.67
CA TYR A 215 8.01 16.14 -13.42
C TYR A 215 8.43 16.64 -12.02
N VAL A 216 8.62 15.73 -11.05
CA VAL A 216 8.96 16.12 -9.68
C VAL A 216 10.28 16.89 -9.57
N GLY A 217 11.27 16.56 -10.41
CA GLY A 217 12.54 17.28 -10.47
C GLY A 217 12.41 18.74 -10.93
N GLN A 218 11.45 19.05 -11.78
CA GLN A 218 11.22 20.38 -12.33
C GLN A 218 10.31 21.24 -11.43
N PHE A 219 9.24 20.65 -10.90
CA PHE A 219 8.20 21.40 -10.18
C PHE A 219 8.31 21.29 -8.65
N GLY A 220 9.04 20.30 -8.14
CA GLY A 220 9.18 20.01 -6.73
C GLY A 220 8.01 19.22 -6.13
N ALA A 221 8.32 18.34 -5.16
CA ALA A 221 7.35 17.42 -4.56
C ALA A 221 6.20 18.15 -3.84
N VAL A 222 6.49 19.21 -3.09
CA VAL A 222 5.47 19.98 -2.35
C VAL A 222 4.45 20.63 -3.30
N LYS A 223 4.94 21.25 -4.39
CA LYS A 223 4.07 21.94 -5.34
C LYS A 223 3.17 20.96 -6.07
N LEU A 224 3.72 19.84 -6.56
CA LEU A 224 2.93 18.81 -7.22
C LEU A 224 1.89 18.21 -6.28
N ALA A 225 2.27 17.84 -5.05
CA ALA A 225 1.31 17.32 -4.07
C ALA A 225 0.15 18.29 -3.80
N LYS A 226 0.42 19.59 -3.68
CA LYS A 226 -0.61 20.62 -3.46
C LYS A 226 -1.53 20.83 -4.66
N ILE A 227 -0.96 20.90 -5.87
CA ILE A 227 -1.76 21.08 -7.10
C ILE A 227 -2.68 19.89 -7.30
N PHE A 228 -2.14 18.66 -7.26
CA PHE A 228 -2.95 17.48 -7.52
C PHE A 228 -3.93 17.15 -6.38
N SER A 229 -3.63 17.54 -5.12
CA SER A 229 -4.62 17.44 -4.04
C SER A 229 -5.79 18.41 -4.23
N LEU A 230 -5.54 19.63 -4.72
CA LEU A 230 -6.60 20.57 -5.09
C LEU A 230 -7.47 20.03 -6.23
N LEU A 231 -6.83 19.52 -7.30
CA LEU A 231 -7.55 18.95 -8.44
C LEU A 231 -8.39 17.74 -8.02
N LEU A 232 -7.83 16.86 -7.16
CA LEU A 232 -8.55 15.73 -6.61
C LEU A 232 -9.75 16.17 -5.77
N MET A 233 -9.58 17.17 -4.89
CA MET A 233 -10.66 17.72 -4.07
C MET A 233 -11.79 18.28 -4.96
N ILE A 234 -11.47 19.10 -5.95
CA ILE A 234 -12.46 19.67 -6.86
C ILE A 234 -13.18 18.55 -7.62
N TRP A 235 -12.44 17.61 -8.18
CA TRP A 235 -12.99 16.49 -8.95
C TRP A 235 -13.94 15.63 -8.13
N THR A 236 -13.53 15.20 -6.94
CA THR A 236 -14.37 14.36 -6.09
C THR A 236 -15.58 15.11 -5.55
N SER A 237 -15.44 16.40 -5.20
CA SER A 237 -16.55 17.22 -4.70
C SER A 237 -17.61 17.46 -5.78
N ILE A 238 -17.21 17.76 -7.02
CA ILE A 238 -18.15 17.93 -8.15
C ILE A 238 -18.92 16.63 -8.39
N ASN A 239 -18.22 15.48 -8.37
CA ASN A 239 -18.87 14.20 -8.57
C ASN A 239 -19.82 13.84 -7.42
N LEU A 240 -19.46 14.15 -6.17
CA LEU A 240 -20.33 13.94 -5.03
C LEU A 240 -21.61 14.78 -5.14
N LEU A 241 -21.49 16.08 -5.46
CA LEU A 241 -22.64 16.96 -5.66
C LEU A 241 -23.53 16.50 -6.82
N TYR A 242 -22.92 16.04 -7.92
CA TYR A 242 -23.67 15.48 -9.05
C TYR A 242 -24.50 14.27 -8.63
N GLN A 243 -23.90 13.32 -7.90
CA GLN A 243 -24.57 12.09 -7.48
C GLN A 243 -25.69 12.34 -6.47
N ILE A 244 -25.51 13.27 -5.54
CA ILE A 244 -26.56 13.64 -4.58
C ILE A 244 -27.80 14.21 -5.28
N ASN A 245 -27.62 14.93 -6.39
CA ASN A 245 -28.73 15.58 -7.11
C ASN A 245 -29.41 14.65 -8.13
N TYR A 246 -28.66 13.76 -8.78
CA TYR A 246 -29.19 13.00 -9.93
C TYR A 246 -29.38 11.51 -9.66
N PHE A 247 -28.83 10.94 -8.58
CA PHE A 247 -28.97 9.55 -8.14
C PHE A 247 -28.75 8.47 -9.23
N SER A 248 -28.06 8.81 -10.33
CA SER A 248 -27.83 7.89 -11.44
C SER A 248 -26.38 7.46 -11.50
N PHE A 249 -26.13 6.16 -11.26
CA PHE A 249 -24.79 5.59 -11.35
C PHE A 249 -24.66 4.79 -12.65
N ASN A 250 -23.96 5.37 -13.61
CA ASN A 250 -23.57 4.66 -14.84
C ASN A 250 -22.19 4.06 -14.68
N LEU A 251 -21.99 2.81 -15.16
CA LEU A 251 -20.71 2.09 -15.12
C LEU A 251 -19.56 2.89 -15.74
N ALA A 252 -19.77 3.47 -16.93
CA ALA A 252 -18.74 4.23 -17.62
C ALA A 252 -18.33 5.47 -16.82
N TRP A 253 -19.30 6.22 -16.31
CA TRP A 253 -19.05 7.39 -15.51
C TRP A 253 -18.30 7.06 -14.21
N PHE A 254 -18.74 6.03 -13.48
CA PHE A 254 -18.09 5.60 -12.26
C PHE A 254 -16.65 5.13 -12.52
N SER A 255 -16.44 4.35 -13.58
CA SER A 255 -15.09 3.90 -13.95
C SER A 255 -14.17 5.06 -14.31
N ILE A 256 -14.63 6.04 -15.08
CA ILE A 256 -13.88 7.27 -15.42
C ILE A 256 -13.59 8.07 -14.15
N PHE A 257 -14.58 8.20 -13.25
CA PHE A 257 -14.39 8.90 -11.97
C PHE A 257 -13.25 8.30 -11.16
N ILE A 258 -13.21 6.99 -11.01
CA ILE A 258 -12.14 6.29 -10.27
C ILE A 258 -10.79 6.40 -11.01
N MET A 259 -10.77 6.23 -12.33
CA MET A 259 -9.55 6.33 -13.14
C MET A 259 -8.87 7.70 -12.99
N ILE A 260 -9.64 8.78 -13.08
CA ILE A 260 -9.13 10.15 -12.90
C ILE A 260 -8.69 10.38 -11.45
N SER A 261 -9.46 9.92 -10.47
CA SER A 261 -9.10 10.04 -9.05
C SER A 261 -7.77 9.34 -8.74
N PHE A 262 -7.57 8.13 -9.26
CA PHE A 262 -6.34 7.37 -9.05
C PHE A 262 -5.16 7.92 -9.86
N SER A 263 -5.42 8.58 -10.99
CA SER A 263 -4.38 9.34 -11.68
C SER A 263 -3.84 10.47 -10.81
N PHE A 264 -4.68 11.19 -10.09
CA PHE A 264 -4.22 12.21 -9.15
C PHE A 264 -3.48 11.59 -7.95
N PHE A 265 -3.91 10.42 -7.45
CA PHE A 265 -3.19 9.70 -6.39
C PHE A 265 -1.75 9.39 -6.77
N GLY A 266 -1.46 8.99 -8.01
CA GLY A 266 -0.12 8.70 -8.48
C GLY A 266 0.83 9.91 -8.39
N PHE A 267 0.32 11.12 -8.62
CA PHE A 267 1.10 12.35 -8.42
C PHE A 267 1.27 12.74 -6.95
N ILE A 268 0.35 12.38 -6.07
CA ILE A 268 0.36 12.82 -4.67
C ILE A 268 1.13 11.85 -3.78
N PHE A 269 0.87 10.55 -3.88
CA PHE A 269 1.28 9.54 -2.92
C PHE A 269 2.81 9.42 -2.78
N GLY A 270 3.53 9.34 -3.91
CA GLY A 270 5.00 9.26 -3.91
C GLY A 270 5.66 10.51 -3.31
N ASN A 271 5.13 11.68 -3.64
CA ASN A 271 5.64 12.96 -3.14
C ASN A 271 5.43 13.10 -1.63
N LEU A 272 4.23 12.78 -1.12
CA LEU A 272 3.96 12.82 0.32
C LEU A 272 4.83 11.85 1.11
N ASN A 273 5.06 10.65 0.57
CA ASN A 273 5.93 9.67 1.21
C ASN A 273 7.38 10.16 1.30
N ALA A 274 7.91 10.76 0.23
CA ALA A 274 9.24 11.36 0.23
C ALA A 274 9.35 12.53 1.22
N LEU A 275 8.36 13.40 1.25
CA LEU A 275 8.31 14.56 2.15
C LEU A 275 8.19 14.12 3.63
N ALA A 276 7.45 13.06 3.93
CA ALA A 276 7.33 12.53 5.28
C ALA A 276 8.64 11.94 5.81
N ILE A 277 9.47 11.35 4.93
CA ILE A 277 10.76 10.74 5.30
C ILE A 277 11.89 11.78 5.38
N ASN A 278 11.79 12.87 4.61
CA ASN A 278 12.87 13.83 4.40
C ASN A 278 13.56 14.35 5.69
N PRO A 279 12.84 14.66 6.81
CA PRO A 279 13.49 15.13 8.04
C PRO A 279 14.33 14.05 8.75
N PHE A 280 14.20 12.79 8.38
CA PHE A 280 14.74 11.62 9.10
C PHE A 280 15.85 10.91 8.33
N GLY A 281 16.67 11.63 7.55
CA GLY A 281 17.73 11.03 6.74
C GLY A 281 18.66 10.10 7.52
N HIS A 282 18.99 10.44 8.78
CA HIS A 282 19.86 9.67 9.68
C HIS A 282 19.21 8.37 10.21
N ILE A 283 17.86 8.27 10.19
CA ILE A 283 17.08 7.10 10.62
C ILE A 283 16.06 6.68 9.56
N ALA A 284 16.31 6.94 8.28
CA ALA A 284 15.35 6.78 7.20
C ALA A 284 14.66 5.40 7.15
N GLY A 285 15.38 4.33 7.50
CA GLY A 285 14.81 2.96 7.58
C GLY A 285 13.74 2.83 8.66
N TYR A 286 13.98 3.36 9.86
CA TYR A 286 13.01 3.38 10.95
C TYR A 286 11.84 4.30 10.63
N ALA A 287 12.14 5.50 10.14
CA ALA A 287 11.14 6.48 9.79
C ALA A 287 10.17 5.92 8.73
N SER A 288 10.68 5.29 7.67
CA SER A 288 9.82 4.69 6.64
C SER A 288 8.90 3.59 7.19
N SER A 289 9.37 2.79 8.15
CA SER A 289 8.56 1.77 8.81
C SER A 289 7.44 2.38 9.66
N VAL A 290 7.76 3.41 10.45
CA VAL A 290 6.77 4.13 11.29
C VAL A 290 5.75 4.86 10.42
N ILE A 291 6.20 5.60 9.41
CA ILE A 291 5.34 6.31 8.45
C ILE A 291 4.39 5.34 7.78
N GLY A 292 4.93 4.23 7.29
CA GLY A 292 4.13 3.20 6.66
C GLY A 292 3.13 2.52 7.61
N ALA A 293 3.48 2.26 8.89
CA ALA A 293 2.57 1.68 9.87
C ALA A 293 1.42 2.64 10.22
N LEU A 294 1.75 3.89 10.53
CA LEU A 294 0.75 4.90 10.89
C LEU A 294 -0.19 5.23 9.72
N SER A 295 0.35 5.42 8.51
CA SER A 295 -0.50 5.68 7.35
C SER A 295 -1.43 4.49 7.03
N THR A 296 -0.95 3.25 7.17
CA THR A 296 -1.79 2.06 6.99
C THR A 296 -2.83 1.95 8.10
N PHE A 297 -2.51 2.30 9.35
CA PHE A 297 -3.47 2.31 10.45
C PHE A 297 -4.62 3.29 10.17
N ILE A 298 -4.31 4.52 9.79
CA ILE A 298 -5.32 5.52 9.42
C ILE A 298 -6.16 5.00 8.25
N ALA A 299 -5.52 4.42 7.24
CA ALA A 299 -6.21 3.86 6.08
C ALA A 299 -7.19 2.75 6.44
N LEU A 300 -6.82 1.85 7.35
CA LEU A 300 -7.70 0.77 7.81
C LEU A 300 -8.89 1.30 8.62
N VAL A 301 -8.68 2.31 9.46
CA VAL A 301 -9.78 2.97 10.19
C VAL A 301 -10.74 3.63 9.22
N VAL A 302 -10.24 4.37 8.23
CA VAL A 302 -11.07 5.03 7.21
C VAL A 302 -11.82 4.00 6.37
N SER A 303 -11.11 3.03 5.81
CA SER A 303 -11.72 2.02 4.93
C SER A 303 -12.65 1.08 5.70
N GLY A 304 -12.29 0.68 6.92
CA GLY A 304 -13.12 -0.15 7.77
C GLY A 304 -14.44 0.55 8.12
N SER A 305 -14.38 1.79 8.60
CA SER A 305 -15.59 2.56 8.89
C SER A 305 -16.42 2.83 7.64
N ALA A 306 -15.82 3.19 6.51
CA ALA A 306 -16.55 3.40 5.26
C ALA A 306 -17.27 2.13 4.78
N SER A 307 -16.61 0.97 4.89
CA SER A 307 -17.19 -0.31 4.45
C SER A 307 -18.43 -0.73 5.26
N THR A 308 -18.58 -0.27 6.51
CA THR A 308 -19.79 -0.55 7.31
C THR A 308 -21.04 0.18 6.80
N PHE A 309 -20.86 1.26 6.06
CA PHE A 309 -21.95 2.02 5.45
C PHE A 309 -22.26 1.59 4.00
N PHE A 310 -21.63 0.52 3.53
CA PHE A 310 -21.87 0.04 2.16
C PHE A 310 -23.28 -0.57 2.03
N ASP A 311 -24.09 0.10 1.22
CA ASP A 311 -25.48 -0.25 0.92
C ASP A 311 -25.68 -0.94 -0.45
N GLY A 312 -24.59 -1.33 -1.10
CA GLY A 312 -24.60 -1.89 -2.46
C GLY A 312 -24.43 -0.85 -3.56
N THR A 313 -24.40 0.46 -3.25
CA THR A 313 -24.28 1.55 -4.22
C THR A 313 -22.88 2.17 -4.26
N PRO A 314 -22.49 2.86 -5.35
CA PRO A 314 -21.22 3.55 -5.47
C PRO A 314 -21.03 4.74 -4.52
N ILE A 315 -22.09 5.24 -3.88
CA ILE A 315 -22.08 6.50 -3.12
C ILE A 315 -21.03 6.49 -2.00
N VAL A 316 -20.86 5.37 -1.31
CA VAL A 316 -19.90 5.23 -0.20
C VAL A 316 -18.47 5.47 -0.67
N VAL A 317 -18.11 4.97 -1.86
CA VAL A 317 -16.78 5.17 -2.44
C VAL A 317 -16.56 6.64 -2.79
N ILE A 318 -17.55 7.27 -3.46
CA ILE A 318 -17.48 8.67 -3.88
C ILE A 318 -17.41 9.59 -2.65
N PHE A 319 -18.25 9.34 -1.65
CA PHE A 319 -18.26 10.09 -0.39
C PHE A 319 -16.92 9.98 0.34
N THR A 320 -16.41 8.76 0.52
CA THR A 320 -15.13 8.54 1.22
C THR A 320 -13.96 9.20 0.50
N LEU A 321 -13.89 9.08 -0.84
CA LEU A 321 -12.87 9.76 -1.64
C LEU A 321 -12.98 11.29 -1.50
N SER A 322 -14.20 11.84 -1.46
CA SER A 322 -14.42 13.28 -1.29
C SER A 322 -13.96 13.76 0.09
N VAL A 323 -14.35 13.08 1.16
CA VAL A 323 -13.93 13.43 2.53
C VAL A 323 -12.41 13.33 2.66
N CYS A 324 -11.80 12.25 2.18
CA CYS A 324 -10.35 12.07 2.24
C CYS A 324 -9.58 13.13 1.44
N SER A 325 -10.06 13.49 0.24
CA SER A 325 -9.40 14.49 -0.60
C SER A 325 -9.52 15.90 -0.01
N ILE A 326 -10.70 16.28 0.48
CA ILE A 326 -10.93 17.57 1.16
C ILE A 326 -10.01 17.67 2.37
N SER A 327 -10.01 16.66 3.25
CA SER A 327 -9.16 16.63 4.45
C SER A 327 -7.67 16.71 4.09
N THR A 328 -7.24 15.97 3.07
CA THR A 328 -5.85 16.00 2.58
C THR A 328 -5.45 17.38 2.09
N PHE A 329 -6.32 18.04 1.31
CA PHE A 329 -6.04 19.39 0.80
C PHE A 329 -5.89 20.39 1.94
N PHE A 330 -6.83 20.42 2.89
CA PHE A 330 -6.76 21.34 4.03
C PHE A 330 -5.54 21.09 4.91
N LEU A 331 -5.19 19.83 5.21
CA LEU A 331 -3.99 19.50 5.97
C LEU A 331 -2.72 20.00 5.28
N LEU A 332 -2.61 19.83 3.95
CA LEU A 332 -1.44 20.31 3.19
C LEU A 332 -1.39 21.83 3.07
N PHE A 333 -2.53 22.51 3.15
CA PHE A 333 -2.58 23.96 3.11
C PHE A 333 -2.22 24.58 4.46
N THR A 334 -2.69 23.99 5.57
CA THR A 334 -2.40 24.46 6.93
C THR A 334 -0.94 24.26 7.35
N GLN A 335 -0.21 23.33 6.70
CA GLN A 335 1.20 23.08 6.99
C GLN A 335 2.05 24.36 6.97
N LYS A 336 1.80 25.30 6.03
CA LYS A 336 2.52 26.59 5.96
C LYS A 336 2.39 27.45 7.23
N LEU A 337 1.34 27.27 8.01
CA LEU A 337 1.11 28.00 9.25
C LEU A 337 2.02 27.50 10.39
N PHE A 338 2.45 26.23 10.30
CA PHE A 338 3.26 25.57 11.32
C PHE A 338 4.78 25.66 11.03
N GLU A 339 5.19 25.89 9.77
CA GLU A 339 6.60 26.10 9.39
C GLU A 339 7.11 27.49 9.79
N LYS A 340 6.23 28.42 10.17
CA LYS A 340 6.60 29.79 10.60
C LYS A 340 6.76 29.94 12.13
N LYS A 341 6.58 28.91 12.90
CA LYS A 341 6.87 28.85 14.33
C LYS A 341 8.06 27.93 14.61
#